data_fa5e1510ed5676ef896ada79788189cf
#
_entry.id   fa5e1510ed5676ef896ada79788189cf
#
_cell.length_a   1.000
_cell.length_b   1.000
_cell.length_c   1.000
_cell.angle_alpha   90.00
_cell.angle_beta   90.00
_cell.angle_gamma   90.00
#
_symmetry.space_group_name_H-M   'P 1'
#
loop_
_entity.id
_entity.type
_entity.pdbx_description
1 polymer ?
#
loop_
_entity_poly.entity_id
_entity_poly.type
_entity_poly.pdbx_seq_one_letter_code
_entity_poly.pdbx_strand_id
1 'polypeptide(L)'
;KAAMAGFADVPETEIIVFYLKDGVSKIQELQMTTQTGANTHVIAIDGNFDDAQTDVKRMFNDVDLREKLLAHHTQFSSANSMNVGRLVPQVVYYVYAYAQLVKAGHIQNGDKVNFTVPTGNFGNILAAYYARQIGVPVGKLICASNENNVLTDFFATGTYDKKRDFKVTTSPSMDILVSSNLERLIFHLLGNDATKTKELMDALVTKGEYTLADADKDILD
;
A
#
# COMPACT_ATOMS: atom_id res chain seq x y z
N LYS A 1 -8.23 5.17 8.76
CA LYS A 1 -8.43 5.85 10.07
C LYS A 1 -7.75 7.21 10.10
N ALA A 2 -6.41 7.30 10.00
CA ALA A 2 -5.70 8.58 9.99
C ALA A 2 -6.17 9.51 8.85
N ALA A 3 -6.43 8.97 7.66
CA ALA A 3 -6.96 9.73 6.55
C ALA A 3 -8.39 10.27 6.84
N MET A 4 -9.26 9.47 7.47
CA MET A 4 -10.58 9.96 7.89
C MET A 4 -10.46 11.15 8.85
N ALA A 5 -9.65 11.01 9.90
CA ALA A 5 -9.43 12.10 10.85
C ALA A 5 -8.77 13.33 10.21
N GLY A 6 -7.84 13.11 9.26
CA GLY A 6 -7.14 14.21 8.60
C GLY A 6 -7.97 14.99 7.58
N PHE A 7 -9.02 14.38 7.04
CA PHE A 7 -9.93 15.01 6.08
C PHE A 7 -11.30 15.35 6.67
N ALA A 8 -11.57 14.98 7.94
CA ALA A 8 -12.79 15.36 8.61
C ALA A 8 -12.92 16.90 8.64
N ASP A 9 -14.09 17.38 8.23
CA ASP A 9 -14.46 18.80 8.16
C ASP A 9 -13.55 19.67 7.23
N VAL A 10 -12.77 19.03 6.34
CA VAL A 10 -12.03 19.77 5.32
C VAL A 10 -13.02 20.23 4.25
N PRO A 11 -13.06 21.55 3.93
CA PRO A 11 -13.95 22.10 2.91
C PRO A 11 -13.80 21.39 1.55
N GLU A 12 -14.90 21.30 0.81
CA GLU A 12 -14.94 20.74 -0.54
C GLU A 12 -14.47 19.29 -0.65
N THR A 13 -14.53 18.56 0.47
CA THR A 13 -14.11 17.15 0.54
C THR A 13 -15.22 16.31 1.15
N GLU A 14 -15.55 15.20 0.51
CA GLU A 14 -16.44 14.16 1.04
C GLU A 14 -15.68 12.86 1.23
N ILE A 15 -15.83 12.24 2.40
CA ILE A 15 -15.18 10.98 2.74
C ILE A 15 -16.24 9.89 2.80
N ILE A 16 -16.15 8.90 1.93
CA ILE A 16 -17.02 7.73 1.94
C ILE A 16 -16.15 6.52 2.26
N VAL A 17 -16.47 5.85 3.38
CA VAL A 17 -15.77 4.66 3.84
C VAL A 17 -16.71 3.46 3.79
N PHE A 18 -16.35 2.47 3.01
CA PHE A 18 -17.01 1.17 3.02
C PHE A 18 -16.25 0.22 3.95
N TYR A 19 -16.96 -0.53 4.76
CA TYR A 19 -16.37 -1.60 5.58
C TYR A 19 -17.27 -2.84 5.56
N LEU A 20 -16.64 -3.99 5.78
CA LEU A 20 -17.34 -5.27 5.79
C LEU A 20 -18.09 -5.43 7.11
N LYS A 21 -19.39 -5.60 7.03
CA LYS A 21 -20.18 -5.99 8.19
C LYS A 21 -19.69 -7.35 8.69
N ASP A 22 -19.37 -7.44 9.96
CA ASP A 22 -18.82 -8.63 10.61
C ASP A 22 -17.44 -9.10 10.07
N GLY A 23 -16.85 -8.37 9.09
CA GLY A 23 -15.54 -8.67 8.50
C GLY A 23 -14.38 -7.85 9.09
N VAL A 24 -14.63 -7.03 10.11
CA VAL A 24 -13.61 -6.24 10.83
C VAL A 24 -13.76 -6.43 12.33
N SER A 25 -12.69 -6.23 13.12
CA SER A 25 -12.80 -6.29 14.57
C SER A 25 -13.71 -5.19 15.11
N LYS A 26 -14.33 -5.41 16.26
CA LYS A 26 -15.21 -4.41 16.89
C LYS A 26 -14.50 -3.08 17.13
N ILE A 27 -13.23 -3.12 17.48
CA ILE A 27 -12.41 -1.91 17.64
C ILE A 27 -12.25 -1.18 16.30
N GLN A 28 -12.01 -1.89 15.21
CA GLN A 28 -11.89 -1.29 13.87
C GLN A 28 -13.20 -0.69 13.40
N GLU A 29 -14.32 -1.39 13.62
CA GLU A 29 -15.66 -0.87 13.34
C GLU A 29 -15.92 0.43 14.11
N LEU A 30 -15.71 0.42 15.42
CA LEU A 30 -15.88 1.60 16.27
C LEU A 30 -15.00 2.77 15.83
N GLN A 31 -13.74 2.52 15.48
CA GLN A 31 -12.83 3.58 14.97
C GLN A 31 -13.31 4.23 13.67
N MET A 32 -14.16 3.58 12.89
CA MET A 32 -14.77 4.14 11.69
C MET A 32 -16.11 4.79 12.02
N THR A 33 -16.99 4.09 12.72
CA THR A 33 -18.37 4.52 12.97
C THR A 33 -18.50 5.64 14.00
N THR A 34 -17.50 5.83 14.87
CA THR A 34 -17.46 6.93 15.85
C THR A 34 -16.63 8.13 15.39
N GLN A 35 -16.08 8.08 14.17
CA GLN A 35 -15.37 9.25 13.60
C GLN A 35 -16.37 10.38 13.41
N THR A 36 -16.05 11.54 13.97
CA THR A 36 -16.81 12.78 13.78
C THR A 36 -16.38 13.50 12.51
N GLY A 37 -17.26 14.31 11.96
CA GLY A 37 -17.06 15.10 10.76
C GLY A 37 -18.34 15.14 9.91
N ALA A 38 -18.80 16.34 9.56
CA ALA A 38 -20.03 16.52 8.78
C ALA A 38 -19.92 15.91 7.36
N ASN A 39 -18.69 15.82 6.84
CA ASN A 39 -18.33 15.31 5.51
C ASN A 39 -17.88 13.83 5.53
N THR A 40 -18.10 13.09 6.62
CA THR A 40 -17.64 11.71 6.77
C THR A 40 -18.81 10.74 6.79
N HIS A 41 -18.86 9.83 5.83
CA HIS A 41 -19.90 8.82 5.64
C HIS A 41 -19.31 7.42 5.78
N VAL A 42 -19.87 6.62 6.67
CA VAL A 42 -19.40 5.24 6.93
C VAL A 42 -20.51 4.26 6.61
N ILE A 43 -20.28 3.35 5.70
CA ILE A 43 -21.27 2.44 5.14
C ILE A 43 -20.80 1.00 5.35
N ALA A 44 -21.59 0.23 6.08
CA ALA A 44 -21.41 -1.22 6.19
C ALA A 44 -21.91 -1.89 4.92
N ILE A 45 -21.16 -2.83 4.39
CA ILE A 45 -21.55 -3.65 3.24
C ILE A 45 -21.57 -5.13 3.62
N ASP A 46 -22.52 -5.86 3.05
CA ASP A 46 -22.53 -7.33 3.07
C ASP A 46 -21.70 -7.84 1.91
N GLY A 47 -20.70 -8.70 2.18
CA GLY A 47 -19.78 -9.23 1.17
C GLY A 47 -18.38 -9.43 1.73
N ASN A 48 -17.40 -9.54 0.86
CA ASN A 48 -16.00 -9.68 1.22
C ASN A 48 -15.15 -8.49 0.77
N PHE A 49 -13.89 -8.46 1.17
CA PHE A 49 -12.99 -7.35 0.82
C PHE A 49 -12.74 -7.22 -0.69
N ASP A 50 -12.68 -8.34 -1.40
CA ASP A 50 -12.43 -8.34 -2.84
C ASP A 50 -13.64 -7.78 -3.63
N ASP A 51 -14.86 -8.06 -3.16
CA ASP A 51 -16.09 -7.48 -3.73
C ASP A 51 -16.07 -5.96 -3.58
N ALA A 52 -15.82 -5.47 -2.37
CA ALA A 52 -15.71 -4.03 -2.09
C ALA A 52 -14.64 -3.35 -2.94
N GLN A 53 -13.46 -3.95 -3.04
CA GLN A 53 -12.36 -3.40 -3.82
C GLN A 53 -12.65 -3.41 -5.33
N THR A 54 -13.30 -4.46 -5.82
CA THR A 54 -13.70 -4.59 -7.22
C THR A 54 -14.71 -3.52 -7.60
N ASP A 55 -15.73 -3.31 -6.78
CA ASP A 55 -16.74 -2.29 -7.03
C ASP A 55 -16.18 -0.87 -6.97
N VAL A 56 -15.30 -0.57 -6.02
CA VAL A 56 -14.62 0.72 -5.98
C VAL A 56 -13.78 0.93 -7.24
N LYS A 57 -13.01 -0.06 -7.69
CA LYS A 57 -12.24 0.03 -8.94
C LYS A 57 -13.14 0.23 -10.15
N ARG A 58 -14.30 -0.45 -10.19
CA ARG A 58 -15.30 -0.28 -11.25
C ARG A 58 -15.81 1.17 -11.30
N MET A 59 -16.16 1.76 -10.14
CA MET A 59 -16.58 3.16 -10.06
C MET A 59 -15.49 4.13 -10.57
N PHE A 60 -14.24 3.90 -10.22
CA PHE A 60 -13.12 4.74 -10.68
C PHE A 60 -12.88 4.64 -12.19
N ASN A 61 -13.18 3.50 -12.79
CA ASN A 61 -13.01 3.25 -14.24
C ASN A 61 -14.26 3.57 -15.06
N ASP A 62 -15.39 3.91 -14.42
CA ASP A 62 -16.63 4.25 -15.08
C ASP A 62 -16.55 5.67 -15.67
N VAL A 63 -16.49 5.74 -17.00
CA VAL A 63 -16.35 7.00 -17.73
C VAL A 63 -17.58 7.86 -17.57
N ASP A 64 -18.79 7.28 -17.69
CA ASP A 64 -20.05 8.01 -17.59
C ASP A 64 -20.24 8.60 -16.19
N LEU A 65 -19.89 7.85 -15.14
CA LEU A 65 -19.93 8.32 -13.77
C LEU A 65 -18.93 9.47 -13.55
N ARG A 66 -17.73 9.34 -14.09
CA ARG A 66 -16.70 10.37 -14.00
C ARG A 66 -17.15 11.67 -14.67
N GLU A 67 -17.75 11.59 -15.86
CA GLU A 67 -18.27 12.78 -16.55
C GLU A 67 -19.41 13.46 -15.80
N LYS A 68 -20.33 12.67 -15.22
CA LYS A 68 -21.38 13.21 -14.35
C LYS A 68 -20.82 13.93 -13.13
N LEU A 69 -19.81 13.35 -12.46
CA LEU A 69 -19.17 13.99 -11.32
C LEU A 69 -18.46 15.29 -11.70
N LEU A 70 -17.73 15.28 -12.81
CA LEU A 70 -17.05 16.50 -13.31
C LEU A 70 -18.03 17.62 -13.67
N ALA A 71 -19.21 17.29 -14.20
CA ALA A 71 -20.28 18.27 -14.45
C ALA A 71 -20.79 18.92 -13.15
N HIS A 72 -20.59 18.28 -12.01
CA HIS A 72 -20.87 18.80 -10.67
C HIS A 72 -19.62 19.29 -9.94
N HIS A 73 -18.53 19.57 -10.67
CA HIS A 73 -17.23 20.01 -10.11
C HIS A 73 -16.65 19.05 -9.06
N THR A 74 -16.97 17.78 -9.17
CA THR A 74 -16.55 16.72 -8.24
C THR A 74 -15.69 15.68 -8.96
N GLN A 75 -14.74 15.08 -8.26
CA GLN A 75 -13.94 13.98 -8.77
C GLN A 75 -13.63 12.96 -7.68
N PHE A 76 -13.47 11.71 -8.08
CA PHE A 76 -12.97 10.68 -7.17
C PHE A 76 -11.50 10.89 -6.84
N SER A 77 -11.17 10.65 -5.59
CA SER A 77 -9.82 10.43 -5.11
C SER A 77 -9.78 9.23 -4.18
N SER A 78 -8.62 8.68 -3.96
CA SER A 78 -8.46 7.50 -3.09
C SER A 78 -7.58 7.86 -1.89
N ALA A 79 -8.07 7.58 -0.69
CA ALA A 79 -7.31 7.73 0.55
C ALA A 79 -6.66 6.40 1.01
N ASN A 80 -6.63 5.38 0.18
CA ASN A 80 -6.02 4.09 0.49
C ASN A 80 -4.51 4.05 0.20
N SER A 81 -3.86 2.92 0.46
CA SER A 81 -2.40 2.75 0.31
C SER A 81 -1.90 2.80 -1.13
N MET A 82 -2.78 2.67 -2.14
CA MET A 82 -2.40 2.78 -3.55
C MET A 82 -2.12 4.23 -3.97
N ASN A 83 -2.66 5.21 -3.26
CA ASN A 83 -2.46 6.62 -3.60
C ASN A 83 -1.02 7.03 -3.27
N VAL A 84 -0.31 7.51 -4.29
CA VAL A 84 1.07 8.03 -4.15
C VAL A 84 1.16 9.17 -3.13
N GLY A 85 0.10 9.98 -3.00
CA GLY A 85 -0.02 11.03 -1.99
C GLY A 85 0.00 10.50 -0.55
N ARG A 86 -0.25 9.20 -0.33
CA ARG A 86 -0.07 8.55 0.97
C ARG A 86 1.30 7.88 1.14
N LEU A 87 1.98 7.58 0.04
CA LEU A 87 3.29 6.96 0.06
C LEU A 87 4.40 7.99 0.25
N VAL A 88 4.38 9.07 -0.55
CA VAL A 88 5.45 10.08 -0.54
C VAL A 88 5.70 10.70 0.84
N PRO A 89 4.68 11.11 1.62
CA PRO A 89 4.90 11.64 2.95
C PRO A 89 5.57 10.66 3.93
N GLN A 90 5.50 9.36 3.69
CA GLN A 90 6.12 8.36 4.54
C GLN A 90 7.65 8.35 4.43
N VAL A 91 8.22 8.91 3.37
CA VAL A 91 9.68 9.10 3.23
C VAL A 91 10.24 9.90 4.40
N VAL A 92 9.47 10.87 4.90
CA VAL A 92 9.84 11.70 6.04
C VAL A 92 10.13 10.88 7.30
N TYR A 93 9.46 9.74 7.52
CA TYR A 93 9.70 8.90 8.69
C TYR A 93 11.13 8.39 8.74
N TYR A 94 11.69 8.00 7.60
CA TYR A 94 13.05 7.46 7.49
C TYR A 94 14.11 8.56 7.62
N VAL A 95 13.87 9.70 6.98
CA VAL A 95 14.72 10.89 7.12
C VAL A 95 14.76 11.34 8.58
N TYR A 96 13.58 11.45 9.21
CA TYR A 96 13.47 11.88 10.59
C TYR A 96 14.11 10.88 11.56
N ALA A 97 13.83 9.58 11.41
CA ALA A 97 14.41 8.54 12.26
C ALA A 97 15.93 8.53 12.17
N TYR A 98 16.48 8.61 10.95
CA TYR A 98 17.92 8.72 10.74
C TYR A 98 18.52 9.95 11.43
N ALA A 99 17.91 11.12 11.22
CA ALA A 99 18.36 12.37 11.83
C ALA A 99 18.32 12.32 13.37
N GLN A 100 17.31 11.67 13.96
CA GLN A 100 17.23 11.50 15.42
C GLN A 100 18.34 10.58 15.96
N LEU A 101 18.69 9.51 15.25
CA LEU A 101 19.78 8.61 15.64
C LEU A 101 21.13 9.35 15.64
N VAL A 102 21.39 10.15 14.61
CA VAL A 102 22.59 11.01 14.53
C VAL A 102 22.59 12.05 15.65
N LYS A 103 21.47 12.75 15.86
CA LYS A 103 21.33 13.77 16.92
C LYS A 103 21.54 13.19 18.32
N ALA A 104 21.07 11.97 18.56
CA ALA A 104 21.23 11.26 19.83
C ALA A 104 22.65 10.67 20.02
N GLY A 105 23.51 10.73 19.02
CA GLY A 105 24.87 10.19 19.07
C GLY A 105 24.92 8.66 19.00
N HIS A 106 23.84 8.00 18.58
CA HIS A 106 23.82 6.55 18.42
C HIS A 106 24.57 6.09 17.16
N ILE A 107 24.63 6.95 16.16
CA ILE A 107 25.37 6.73 14.90
C ILE A 107 26.05 8.04 14.48
N GLN A 108 27.05 7.93 13.60
CA GLN A 108 27.65 9.09 12.93
C GLN A 108 26.92 9.37 11.60
N ASN A 109 27.01 10.61 11.11
CA ASN A 109 26.46 10.94 9.81
C ASN A 109 27.19 10.15 8.71
N GLY A 110 26.44 9.43 7.89
CA GLY A 110 26.94 8.53 6.85
C GLY A 110 26.89 7.05 7.23
N ASP A 111 26.73 6.71 8.51
CA ASP A 111 26.56 5.33 8.94
C ASP A 111 25.24 4.74 8.38
N LYS A 112 25.31 3.51 7.87
CA LYS A 112 24.13 2.85 7.31
C LYS A 112 23.23 2.31 8.41
N VAL A 113 21.93 2.56 8.30
CA VAL A 113 20.88 2.06 9.21
C VAL A 113 20.02 1.03 8.51
N ASN A 114 19.83 -0.13 9.13
CA ASN A 114 18.91 -1.14 8.68
C ASN A 114 17.50 -0.87 9.22
N PHE A 115 16.48 -1.05 8.38
CA PHE A 115 15.09 -0.88 8.79
C PHE A 115 14.31 -2.18 8.62
N THR A 116 13.71 -2.66 9.71
CA THR A 116 12.73 -3.75 9.67
C THR A 116 11.34 -3.15 9.58
N VAL A 117 10.63 -3.48 8.52
CA VAL A 117 9.31 -2.90 8.22
C VAL A 117 8.28 -4.01 8.12
N PRO A 118 7.33 -4.11 9.08
CA PRO A 118 6.17 -4.98 8.92
C PRO A 118 5.40 -4.57 7.67
N THR A 119 5.28 -5.48 6.72
CA THR A 119 4.86 -5.14 5.35
C THR A 119 3.61 -5.90 4.91
N GLY A 120 2.56 -5.13 4.54
CA GLY A 120 1.40 -5.60 3.80
C GLY A 120 1.43 -5.05 2.37
N ASN A 121 0.78 -3.91 2.13
CA ASN A 121 0.68 -3.27 0.81
C ASN A 121 1.96 -2.57 0.30
N PHE A 122 3.11 -2.84 0.89
CA PHE A 122 4.44 -2.38 0.48
C PHE A 122 4.66 -0.85 0.50
N GLY A 123 3.69 -0.05 0.93
CA GLY A 123 3.78 1.41 0.88
C GLY A 123 4.91 1.96 1.76
N ASN A 124 4.97 1.55 3.02
CA ASN A 124 5.93 2.07 3.98
C ASN A 124 7.38 1.66 3.65
N ILE A 125 7.63 0.38 3.31
CA ILE A 125 8.98 -0.07 2.95
C ILE A 125 9.44 0.53 1.61
N LEU A 126 8.53 0.78 0.66
CA LEU A 126 8.85 1.49 -0.59
C LEU A 126 9.23 2.95 -0.31
N ALA A 127 8.63 3.60 0.69
CA ALA A 127 9.06 4.92 1.12
C ALA A 127 10.49 4.90 1.70
N ALA A 128 10.90 3.83 2.38
CA ALA A 128 12.28 3.63 2.80
C ALA A 128 13.23 3.46 1.61
N TYR A 129 12.82 2.73 0.58
CA TYR A 129 13.55 2.63 -0.67
C TYR A 129 13.74 4.01 -1.31
N TYR A 130 12.70 4.83 -1.38
CA TYR A 130 12.80 6.20 -1.89
C TYR A 130 13.69 7.09 -1.00
N ALA A 131 13.64 6.93 0.33
CA ALA A 131 14.55 7.62 1.22
C ALA A 131 16.03 7.30 0.89
N ARG A 132 16.34 6.03 0.59
CA ARG A 132 17.68 5.62 0.11
C ARG A 132 18.03 6.29 -1.22
N GLN A 133 17.10 6.37 -2.16
CA GLN A 133 17.33 6.98 -3.48
C GLN A 133 17.63 8.50 -3.39
N ILE A 134 17.06 9.19 -2.43
CA ILE A 134 17.36 10.62 -2.18
C ILE A 134 18.56 10.86 -1.26
N GLY A 135 19.29 9.78 -0.89
CA GLY A 135 20.59 9.89 -0.21
C GLY A 135 20.60 9.62 1.29
N VAL A 136 19.49 9.18 1.89
CA VAL A 136 19.51 8.70 3.28
C VAL A 136 20.36 7.42 3.35
N PRO A 137 21.33 7.30 4.28
CA PRO A 137 22.17 6.11 4.39
C PRO A 137 21.41 4.89 4.91
N VAL A 138 20.53 4.36 4.08
CA VAL A 138 19.77 3.14 4.35
C VAL A 138 20.62 1.94 3.97
N GLY A 139 20.80 1.03 4.92
CA GLY A 139 21.43 -0.26 4.72
C GLY A 139 20.44 -1.29 4.16
N LYS A 140 20.16 -2.34 4.93
CA LYS A 140 19.19 -3.37 4.54
C LYS A 140 17.77 -2.92 4.86
N LEU A 141 16.86 -3.19 3.94
CA LEU A 141 15.42 -3.13 4.17
C LEU A 141 14.90 -4.54 4.41
N ILE A 142 14.42 -4.79 5.61
CA ILE A 142 13.95 -6.11 6.03
C ILE A 142 12.42 -6.11 5.95
N CYS A 143 11.90 -6.80 4.94
CA CYS A 143 10.47 -6.95 4.71
C CYS A 143 9.92 -8.04 5.64
N ALA A 144 9.35 -7.65 6.77
CA ALA A 144 8.74 -8.60 7.70
C ALA A 144 7.27 -8.87 7.31
N SER A 145 6.89 -10.14 7.23
CA SER A 145 5.53 -10.58 6.93
C SER A 145 4.96 -11.44 8.07
N ASN A 146 3.63 -11.60 8.08
CA ASN A 146 2.96 -12.60 8.89
C ASN A 146 2.83 -13.93 8.12
N GLU A 147 1.89 -14.79 8.50
CA GLU A 147 1.65 -16.08 7.83
C GLU A 147 1.23 -15.94 6.36
N ASN A 148 0.74 -14.77 5.94
CA ASN A 148 0.50 -14.44 4.53
C ASN A 148 1.83 -13.97 3.89
N ASN A 149 2.78 -14.88 3.75
CA ASN A 149 4.19 -14.63 3.45
C ASN A 149 4.51 -14.53 1.94
N VAL A 150 3.55 -14.10 1.12
CA VAL A 150 3.72 -14.00 -0.34
C VAL A 150 4.96 -13.20 -0.75
N LEU A 151 5.27 -12.12 -0.01
CA LEU A 151 6.46 -11.30 -0.30
C LEU A 151 7.77 -12.03 0.04
N THR A 152 7.80 -12.77 1.14
CA THR A 152 8.98 -13.56 1.53
C THR A 152 9.33 -14.57 0.44
N ASP A 153 8.33 -15.31 -0.04
CA ASP A 153 8.52 -16.29 -1.11
C ASP A 153 8.91 -15.62 -2.42
N PHE A 154 8.30 -14.47 -2.75
CA PHE A 154 8.66 -13.71 -3.94
C PHE A 154 10.12 -13.26 -3.93
N PHE A 155 10.59 -12.67 -2.84
CA PHE A 155 12.00 -12.24 -2.74
C PHE A 155 12.98 -13.41 -2.74
N ALA A 156 12.58 -14.58 -2.23
CA ALA A 156 13.41 -15.78 -2.23
C ALA A 156 13.47 -16.49 -3.60
N THR A 157 12.39 -16.41 -4.41
CA THR A 157 12.26 -17.26 -5.61
C THR A 157 12.16 -16.47 -6.92
N GLY A 158 11.85 -15.18 -6.85
CA GLY A 158 11.47 -14.36 -8.02
C GLY A 158 10.06 -14.66 -8.53
N THR A 159 9.30 -15.54 -7.86
CA THR A 159 7.92 -15.90 -8.26
C THR A 159 6.92 -15.31 -7.28
N TYR A 160 6.04 -14.45 -7.79
CA TYR A 160 4.90 -13.94 -7.04
C TYR A 160 3.68 -14.80 -7.34
N ASP A 161 3.17 -15.49 -6.31
CA ASP A 161 2.00 -16.35 -6.42
C ASP A 161 0.94 -15.97 -5.40
N LYS A 162 -0.22 -15.47 -5.88
CA LYS A 162 -1.39 -15.15 -5.04
C LYS A 162 -2.36 -16.34 -4.86
N LYS A 163 -2.15 -17.46 -5.55
CA LYS A 163 -2.99 -18.66 -5.49
C LYS A 163 -2.67 -19.50 -4.26
N ARG A 164 -2.93 -18.94 -3.09
CA ARG A 164 -2.69 -19.57 -1.79
C ARG A 164 -3.82 -19.27 -0.82
N ASP A 165 -3.93 -20.07 0.22
CA ASP A 165 -4.95 -19.85 1.24
C ASP A 165 -4.71 -18.54 1.98
N PHE A 166 -5.77 -17.72 2.06
CA PHE A 166 -5.76 -16.50 2.86
C PHE A 166 -5.87 -16.87 4.34
N LYS A 167 -4.95 -16.38 5.15
CA LYS A 167 -4.92 -16.61 6.60
C LYS A 167 -5.32 -15.35 7.35
N VAL A 168 -6.35 -15.47 8.18
CA VAL A 168 -6.77 -14.40 9.08
C VAL A 168 -5.90 -14.41 10.31
N THR A 169 -5.18 -13.32 10.55
CA THR A 169 -4.27 -13.18 11.69
C THR A 169 -4.74 -12.11 12.68
N THR A 170 -4.04 -11.97 13.79
CA THR A 170 -4.26 -10.88 14.76
C THR A 170 -3.85 -9.50 14.23
N SER A 171 -3.21 -9.45 13.06
CA SER A 171 -2.75 -8.22 12.39
C SER A 171 -3.41 -8.04 11.02
N PRO A 172 -4.74 -7.86 10.95
CA PRO A 172 -5.52 -7.93 9.72
C PRO A 172 -5.10 -6.91 8.66
N SER A 173 -4.48 -5.81 9.03
CA SER A 173 -3.93 -4.84 8.07
C SER A 173 -2.71 -5.35 7.28
N MET A 174 -2.12 -6.47 7.73
CA MET A 174 -1.01 -7.19 7.09
C MET A 174 -1.49 -8.42 6.33
N ASP A 175 -2.76 -8.82 6.49
CA ASP A 175 -3.35 -9.98 5.83
C ASP A 175 -3.68 -9.64 4.39
N ILE A 176 -2.71 -9.85 3.51
CA ILE A 176 -2.84 -9.57 2.08
C ILE A 176 -2.23 -10.69 1.24
N LEU A 177 -2.80 -10.95 0.07
CA LEU A 177 -2.22 -11.80 -0.95
C LEU A 177 -1.72 -11.00 -2.16
N VAL A 178 -2.18 -9.75 -2.32
CA VAL A 178 -1.72 -8.84 -3.38
C VAL A 178 -1.21 -7.55 -2.76
N SER A 179 0.10 -7.32 -2.88
CA SER A 179 0.78 -6.15 -2.35
C SER A 179 0.77 -5.01 -3.36
N SER A 180 -0.12 -4.04 -3.16
CA SER A 180 -0.50 -3.05 -4.16
C SER A 180 0.59 -2.06 -4.59
N ASN A 181 1.63 -1.85 -3.78
CA ASN A 181 2.74 -0.94 -4.15
C ASN A 181 4.00 -1.68 -4.60
N LEU A 182 4.01 -3.00 -4.58
CA LEU A 182 5.16 -3.78 -5.06
C LEU A 182 5.42 -3.53 -6.54
N GLU A 183 4.37 -3.33 -7.34
CA GLU A 183 4.49 -3.00 -8.76
C GLU A 183 5.40 -1.79 -9.03
N ARG A 184 5.40 -0.80 -8.12
CA ARG A 184 6.27 0.38 -8.23
C ARG A 184 7.74 0.03 -8.02
N LEU A 185 8.03 -0.86 -7.07
CA LEU A 185 9.39 -1.36 -6.89
C LEU A 185 9.83 -2.14 -8.14
N ILE A 186 9.00 -3.07 -8.61
CA ILE A 186 9.27 -3.87 -9.82
C ILE A 186 9.53 -2.96 -11.02
N PHE A 187 8.71 -1.93 -11.23
CA PHE A 187 8.93 -0.94 -12.29
C PHE A 187 10.33 -0.29 -12.20
N HIS A 188 10.75 0.14 -11.02
CA HIS A 188 12.08 0.72 -10.84
C HIS A 188 13.20 -0.29 -11.05
N LEU A 189 13.05 -1.49 -10.53
CA LEU A 189 14.06 -2.55 -10.66
C LEU A 189 14.22 -3.02 -12.11
N LEU A 190 13.16 -3.01 -12.90
CA LEU A 190 13.18 -3.30 -14.34
C LEU A 190 13.66 -2.10 -15.19
N GLY A 191 14.32 -1.13 -14.60
CA GLY A 191 14.85 0.04 -15.33
C GLY A 191 13.76 1.00 -15.83
N ASN A 192 12.61 1.06 -15.14
CA ASN A 192 11.42 1.83 -15.51
C ASN A 192 10.76 1.35 -16.82
N ASP A 193 10.86 0.06 -17.12
CA ASP A 193 10.19 -0.54 -18.27
C ASP A 193 8.70 -0.78 -18.00
N ALA A 194 7.86 0.12 -18.52
CA ALA A 194 6.42 0.05 -18.35
C ALA A 194 5.79 -1.17 -19.04
N THR A 195 6.36 -1.62 -20.17
CA THR A 195 5.86 -2.76 -20.93
C THR A 195 6.06 -4.06 -20.16
N LYS A 196 7.30 -4.31 -19.73
CA LYS A 196 7.61 -5.49 -18.91
C LYS A 196 6.81 -5.50 -17.61
N THR A 197 6.72 -4.36 -16.94
CA THR A 197 5.94 -4.25 -15.68
C THR A 197 4.48 -4.58 -15.93
N LYS A 198 3.88 -4.03 -17.00
CA LYS A 198 2.49 -4.33 -17.36
C LYS A 198 2.27 -5.81 -17.64
N GLU A 199 3.15 -6.46 -18.39
CA GLU A 199 3.07 -7.90 -18.68
C GLU A 199 3.04 -8.75 -17.40
N LEU A 200 3.89 -8.42 -16.41
CA LEU A 200 3.90 -9.10 -15.11
C LEU A 200 2.60 -8.87 -14.33
N MET A 201 2.09 -7.63 -14.33
CA MET A 201 0.84 -7.32 -13.62
C MET A 201 -0.37 -7.95 -14.32
N ASP A 202 -0.41 -7.99 -15.64
CA ASP A 202 -1.45 -8.69 -16.42
C ASP A 202 -1.40 -10.21 -16.14
N ALA A 203 -0.22 -10.81 -16.02
CA ALA A 203 -0.05 -12.20 -15.64
C ALA A 203 -0.57 -12.46 -14.21
N LEU A 204 -0.29 -11.56 -13.25
CA LEU A 204 -0.82 -11.66 -11.90
C LEU A 204 -2.36 -11.62 -11.86
N VAL A 205 -2.97 -10.79 -12.70
CA VAL A 205 -4.43 -10.70 -12.80
C VAL A 205 -5.01 -11.95 -13.44
N THR A 206 -4.47 -12.39 -14.57
CA THR A 206 -5.06 -13.45 -15.42
C THR A 206 -4.69 -14.85 -14.98
N LYS A 207 -3.44 -15.08 -14.54
CA LYS A 207 -2.91 -16.39 -14.15
C LYS A 207 -2.82 -16.57 -12.64
N GLY A 208 -2.88 -15.48 -11.87
CA GLY A 208 -2.71 -15.48 -10.42
C GLY A 208 -1.25 -15.50 -9.96
N GLU A 209 -0.30 -15.51 -10.89
CA GLU A 209 1.14 -15.55 -10.61
C GLU A 209 1.96 -14.92 -11.73
N TYR A 210 3.18 -14.50 -11.40
CA TYR A 210 4.23 -14.20 -12.37
C TYR A 210 5.60 -14.59 -11.82
N THR A 211 6.56 -14.81 -12.72
CA THR A 211 7.96 -15.06 -12.36
C THR A 211 8.85 -14.08 -13.11
N LEU A 212 9.79 -13.47 -12.41
CA LEU A 212 10.83 -12.65 -13.03
C LEU A 212 11.74 -13.52 -13.89
N ALA A 213 12.21 -12.99 -15.00
CA ALA A 213 13.24 -13.65 -15.80
C ALA A 213 14.52 -13.84 -14.96
N ASP A 214 15.29 -14.89 -15.23
CA ASP A 214 16.50 -15.17 -14.45
C ASP A 214 17.48 -14.00 -14.43
N ALA A 215 17.58 -13.26 -15.54
CA ALA A 215 18.39 -12.05 -15.65
C ALA A 215 17.91 -10.87 -14.76
N ASP A 216 16.65 -10.92 -14.31
CA ASP A 216 16.04 -9.88 -13.50
C ASP A 216 15.92 -10.29 -12.01
N LYS A 217 16.27 -11.53 -11.65
CA LYS A 217 16.17 -12.01 -10.26
C LYS A 217 17.22 -11.41 -9.34
N ASP A 218 18.43 -11.18 -9.85
CA ASP A 218 19.54 -10.60 -9.07
C ASP A 218 19.22 -9.17 -8.56
N ILE A 219 18.18 -8.55 -9.13
CA ILE A 219 17.74 -7.23 -8.69
C ILE A 219 16.95 -7.23 -7.36
N LEU A 220 16.57 -8.42 -6.86
CA LEU A 220 15.83 -8.57 -5.61
C LEU A 220 16.72 -8.58 -4.36
N ASP A 221 18.04 -8.78 -4.53
CA ASP A 221 19.05 -8.77 -3.47
C ASP A 221 19.52 -7.31 -3.16
#